data_176e6de209236c3f744f57086cc0d55e
#
_entry.id   176e6de209236c3f744f57086cc0d55e
#
_cell.length_a   1.000
_cell.length_b   1.000
_cell.length_c   1.000
_cell.angle_alpha   90.00
_cell.angle_beta   90.00
_cell.angle_gamma   90.00
#
_symmetry.space_group_name_H-M   'P 1'
#
loop_
_entity.id
_entity.type
_entity.pdbx_description
1 polymer ?
#
loop_
_entity_poly.entity_id
_entity_poly.type
_entity_poly.pdbx_seq_one_letter_code
_entity_poly.pdbx_strand_id
1 'polypeptide(L)'
;MKLGLLLPTNIYFCPYVKIYTDILDKNNIQYDIIYPDKRGLKEKAAYRYTRKIDDKANKIAKLLYYWDYSRFLRKTIKKEQYDKLIVFGPQVAIFLKSFLKKHYKNKFILDYRDLSIEQNFKGTYRELMELAALHIVSSPGFIKCLPNVCNSVLSHNLDINILKQAINDNDLSYTINNKDINVLTIGGIRDYEQNAAIIEALGNQDDFLVSFVGRGIDAPRLEEFAKNGNYRNVIFSGYYDKKDESSIINKSTMMNIFYPRKLSHDTALSNRFYNSIFFRKPMITTADTIQGKYTKDYKLGLAISNTTNLAENIKEYLNSFDKEEYEENRKKLLKDFYSDYKLFEEKVLAFCKR
;
A
#
# COMPACT_ATOMS: atom_id res chain seq x y z
N MET A 1 19.06 -23.76 -6.97
CA MET A 1 18.68 -22.43 -7.52
C MET A 1 18.80 -21.39 -6.44
N LYS A 2 19.42 -20.25 -6.75
CA LYS A 2 19.62 -19.12 -5.83
C LYS A 2 19.03 -17.85 -6.43
N LEU A 3 18.18 -17.12 -5.67
CA LEU A 3 17.53 -15.91 -6.10
C LEU A 3 18.18 -14.66 -5.51
N GLY A 4 18.19 -13.56 -6.27
CA GLY A 4 18.54 -12.24 -5.77
C GLY A 4 17.28 -11.35 -5.67
N LEU A 5 16.95 -10.86 -4.47
CA LEU A 5 15.85 -9.94 -4.20
C LEU A 5 16.40 -8.51 -4.14
N LEU A 6 16.13 -7.69 -5.17
CA LEU A 6 16.72 -6.35 -5.35
C LEU A 6 15.73 -5.26 -4.91
N LEU A 7 15.95 -4.65 -3.76
CA LEU A 7 15.03 -3.68 -3.16
C LEU A 7 15.36 -2.23 -3.56
N PRO A 8 14.37 -1.33 -3.63
CA PRO A 8 14.57 0.09 -3.94
C PRO A 8 14.94 0.95 -2.72
N THR A 9 14.75 0.43 -1.50
CA THR A 9 14.94 1.15 -0.24
C THR A 9 15.17 0.16 0.91
N ASN A 10 15.22 0.65 2.15
CA ASN A 10 15.31 -0.16 3.36
C ASN A 10 14.18 -1.19 3.45
N ILE A 11 14.46 -2.35 4.02
CA ILE A 11 13.51 -3.47 4.15
C ILE A 11 12.27 -3.05 4.93
N TYR A 12 12.44 -2.25 5.99
CA TYR A 12 11.35 -1.69 6.79
C TYR A 12 10.28 -0.98 5.96
N PHE A 13 10.68 -0.33 4.85
CA PHE A 13 9.77 0.35 3.92
C PHE A 13 9.30 -0.55 2.77
N CYS A 14 9.67 -1.82 2.77
CA CYS A 14 9.31 -2.83 1.77
C CYS A 14 8.64 -4.06 2.42
N PRO A 15 7.56 -3.89 3.23
CA PRO A 15 6.95 -5.00 3.96
C PRO A 15 6.44 -6.13 3.03
N TYR A 16 6.14 -5.79 1.78
CA TYR A 16 5.73 -6.74 0.74
C TYR A 16 6.81 -7.77 0.38
N VAL A 17 8.08 -7.52 0.70
CA VAL A 17 9.15 -8.51 0.51
C VAL A 17 8.88 -9.77 1.31
N LYS A 18 8.26 -9.63 2.49
CA LYS A 18 7.88 -10.76 3.34
C LYS A 18 6.96 -11.75 2.64
N ILE A 19 6.07 -11.28 1.77
CA ILE A 19 5.17 -12.17 1.01
C ILE A 19 5.97 -13.13 0.13
N TYR A 20 7.05 -12.65 -0.49
CA TYR A 20 7.95 -13.48 -1.28
C TYR A 20 8.79 -14.40 -0.40
N THR A 21 9.42 -13.86 0.66
CA THR A 21 10.29 -14.67 1.51
C THR A 21 9.51 -15.79 2.19
N ASP A 22 8.28 -15.58 2.63
CA ASP A 22 7.41 -16.62 3.19
C ASP A 22 7.14 -17.76 2.18
N ILE A 23 6.94 -17.44 0.90
CA ILE A 23 6.79 -18.44 -0.16
C ILE A 23 8.10 -19.19 -0.41
N LEU A 24 9.22 -18.48 -0.47
CA LEU A 24 10.53 -19.05 -0.76
C LEU A 24 10.99 -19.96 0.40
N ASP A 25 10.86 -19.49 1.66
CA ASP A 25 11.21 -20.24 2.85
C ASP A 25 10.40 -21.54 2.97
N LYS A 26 9.08 -21.45 2.77
CA LYS A 26 8.17 -22.61 2.78
C LYS A 26 8.56 -23.69 1.75
N ASN A 27 9.20 -23.29 0.64
CA ASN A 27 9.60 -24.19 -0.44
C ASN A 27 11.11 -24.46 -0.47
N ASN A 28 11.86 -24.10 0.58
CA ASN A 28 13.30 -24.30 0.70
C ASN A 28 14.09 -23.72 -0.48
N ILE A 29 13.67 -22.57 -1.01
CA ILE A 29 14.34 -21.88 -2.12
C ILE A 29 15.31 -20.87 -1.55
N GLN A 30 16.59 -20.97 -1.88
CA GLN A 30 17.64 -20.07 -1.41
C GLN A 30 17.52 -18.68 -2.05
N TYR A 31 17.69 -17.65 -1.26
CA TYR A 31 17.68 -16.26 -1.73
C TYR A 31 18.58 -15.36 -0.88
N ASP A 32 19.02 -14.27 -1.49
CA ASP A 32 19.68 -13.15 -0.81
C ASP A 32 18.86 -11.88 -1.00
N ILE A 33 18.70 -11.10 0.07
CA ILE A 33 18.14 -9.75 0.00
C ILE A 33 19.28 -8.76 -0.18
N ILE A 34 19.13 -7.87 -1.17
CA ILE A 34 20.09 -6.81 -1.51
C ILE A 34 19.33 -5.48 -1.43
N TYR A 35 19.70 -4.61 -0.51
CA TYR A 35 18.98 -3.36 -0.30
C TYR A 35 19.90 -2.15 -0.13
N PRO A 36 19.44 -0.94 -0.45
CA PRO A 36 20.14 0.29 -0.14
C PRO A 36 19.71 0.81 1.23
N ASP A 37 20.66 0.90 2.16
CA ASP A 37 20.42 1.44 3.51
C ASP A 37 20.43 2.99 3.49
N LYS A 38 19.37 3.57 2.97
CA LYS A 38 19.22 5.04 2.86
C LYS A 38 19.16 5.74 4.20
N ARG A 39 18.68 5.05 5.24
CA ARG A 39 18.39 5.61 6.55
C ARG A 39 19.38 5.21 7.64
N GLY A 40 20.29 4.26 7.37
CA GLY A 40 21.23 3.75 8.35
C GLY A 40 20.62 2.82 9.40
N LEU A 41 19.53 2.11 9.03
CA LEU A 41 18.82 1.18 9.93
C LEU A 41 19.58 -0.13 10.18
N LYS A 42 20.57 -0.47 9.33
CA LYS A 42 21.42 -1.66 9.45
C LYS A 42 20.62 -2.97 9.58
N GLU A 43 19.58 -3.12 8.73
CA GLU A 43 18.71 -4.28 8.75
C GLU A 43 19.42 -5.57 8.32
N LYS A 44 18.92 -6.72 8.77
CA LYS A 44 19.52 -8.03 8.48
C LYS A 44 19.26 -8.41 7.01
N ALA A 45 20.32 -8.48 6.22
CA ALA A 45 20.29 -8.92 4.83
C ALA A 45 21.67 -9.38 4.38
N ALA A 46 21.74 -10.10 3.25
CA ALA A 46 23.01 -10.61 2.71
C ALA A 46 23.90 -9.46 2.20
N TYR A 47 23.32 -8.47 1.52
CA TYR A 47 24.07 -7.34 0.94
C TYR A 47 23.39 -6.01 1.23
N ARG A 48 24.19 -5.06 1.74
CA ARG A 48 23.78 -3.72 2.09
C ARG A 48 24.62 -2.68 1.36
N TYR A 49 23.97 -1.78 0.61
CA TYR A 49 24.58 -0.60 0.04
C TYR A 49 24.44 0.58 1.02
N THR A 50 25.55 1.12 1.50
CA THR A 50 25.59 1.99 2.70
C THR A 50 25.53 3.50 2.41
N ARG A 51 25.51 3.92 1.14
CA ARG A 51 25.41 5.34 0.82
C ARG A 51 24.03 5.88 1.23
N LYS A 52 24.02 6.90 2.07
CA LYS A 52 22.80 7.60 2.49
C LYS A 52 22.37 8.63 1.44
N ILE A 53 21.07 8.90 1.38
CA ILE A 53 20.50 9.98 0.59
C ILE A 53 19.29 10.55 1.34
N ASP A 54 19.14 11.87 1.33
CA ASP A 54 17.99 12.55 1.87
C ASP A 54 16.77 12.35 0.93
N ASP A 55 15.61 12.09 1.49
CA ASP A 55 14.35 12.00 0.73
C ASP A 55 14.01 13.32 0.01
N LYS A 56 14.45 14.45 0.56
CA LYS A 56 14.29 15.77 -0.03
C LYS A 56 15.38 16.12 -1.07
N ALA A 57 16.35 15.22 -1.30
CA ALA A 57 17.40 15.43 -2.29
C ALA A 57 16.82 15.74 -3.67
N ASN A 58 17.48 16.59 -4.44
CA ASN A 58 17.07 16.97 -5.77
C ASN A 58 17.12 15.79 -6.77
N LYS A 59 16.51 15.97 -7.93
CA LYS A 59 16.39 14.92 -8.95
C LYS A 59 17.74 14.38 -9.43
N ILE A 60 18.73 15.26 -9.56
CA ILE A 60 20.09 14.90 -10.02
C ILE A 60 20.79 14.02 -8.98
N ALA A 61 20.74 14.39 -7.71
CA ALA A 61 21.31 13.59 -6.63
C ALA A 61 20.66 12.20 -6.54
N LYS A 62 19.33 12.11 -6.71
CA LYS A 62 18.61 10.84 -6.77
C LYS A 62 19.02 9.99 -7.99
N LEU A 63 19.21 10.63 -9.16
CA LEU A 63 19.69 9.95 -10.37
C LEU A 63 21.07 9.33 -10.16
N LEU A 64 22.03 10.12 -9.65
CA LEU A 64 23.39 9.67 -9.35
C LEU A 64 23.41 8.58 -8.28
N TYR A 65 22.53 8.67 -7.29
CA TYR A 65 22.38 7.65 -6.26
C TYR A 65 21.97 6.31 -6.85
N TYR A 66 20.90 6.28 -7.66
CA TYR A 66 20.43 5.03 -8.26
C TYR A 66 21.38 4.48 -9.32
N TRP A 67 22.09 5.34 -10.03
CA TRP A 67 23.14 4.93 -10.95
C TRP A 67 24.28 4.21 -10.20
N ASP A 68 24.75 4.77 -9.08
CA ASP A 68 25.80 4.16 -8.27
C ASP A 68 25.30 2.87 -7.58
N TYR A 69 24.09 2.88 -7.04
CA TYR A 69 23.45 1.68 -6.52
C TYR A 69 23.34 0.57 -7.59
N SER A 70 23.01 0.93 -8.82
CA SER A 70 22.95 -0.04 -9.92
C SER A 70 24.32 -0.68 -10.24
N ARG A 71 25.43 0.07 -10.05
CA ARG A 71 26.80 -0.47 -10.19
C ARG A 71 27.08 -1.48 -9.07
N PHE A 72 26.72 -1.15 -7.84
CA PHE A 72 26.83 -2.07 -6.71
C PHE A 72 26.03 -3.36 -6.98
N LEU A 73 24.77 -3.24 -7.41
CA LEU A 73 23.92 -4.38 -7.75
C LEU A 73 24.56 -5.26 -8.82
N ARG A 74 25.04 -4.68 -9.94
CA ARG A 74 25.71 -5.46 -11.02
C ARG A 74 26.92 -6.21 -10.51
N LYS A 75 27.74 -5.58 -9.65
CA LYS A 75 28.92 -6.23 -9.04
C LYS A 75 28.51 -7.40 -8.16
N THR A 76 27.51 -7.19 -7.29
CA THR A 76 27.01 -8.23 -6.39
C THR A 76 26.36 -9.37 -7.15
N ILE A 77 25.51 -9.10 -8.15
CA ILE A 77 24.84 -10.12 -8.95
C ILE A 77 25.87 -11.00 -9.72
N LYS A 78 26.91 -10.37 -10.29
CA LYS A 78 27.98 -11.11 -10.98
C LYS A 78 28.81 -11.96 -10.02
N LYS A 79 29.08 -11.49 -8.81
CA LYS A 79 29.83 -12.22 -7.78
C LYS A 79 29.04 -13.44 -7.31
N GLU A 80 27.76 -13.27 -7.01
CA GLU A 80 26.91 -14.29 -6.40
C GLU A 80 26.30 -15.27 -7.43
N GLN A 81 26.33 -14.93 -8.70
CA GLN A 81 25.83 -15.75 -9.81
C GLN A 81 24.39 -16.23 -9.62
N TYR A 82 23.48 -15.30 -9.21
CA TYR A 82 22.07 -15.65 -9.04
C TYR A 82 21.48 -16.23 -10.32
N ASP A 83 20.73 -17.32 -10.19
CA ASP A 83 20.03 -17.95 -11.31
C ASP A 83 18.91 -17.03 -11.84
N LYS A 84 18.20 -16.36 -10.94
CA LYS A 84 17.07 -15.49 -11.23
C LYS A 84 16.99 -14.31 -10.25
N LEU A 85 16.23 -13.28 -10.63
CA LEU A 85 16.09 -12.07 -9.83
C LEU A 85 14.61 -11.73 -9.56
N ILE A 86 14.35 -11.11 -8.40
CA ILE A 86 13.11 -10.38 -8.12
C ILE A 86 13.50 -8.92 -7.98
N VAL A 87 13.01 -8.09 -8.90
CA VAL A 87 13.38 -6.67 -9.00
C VAL A 87 12.20 -5.84 -8.52
N PHE A 88 12.36 -5.21 -7.35
CA PHE A 88 11.34 -4.38 -6.77
C PHE A 88 11.49 -2.91 -7.17
N GLY A 89 10.42 -2.37 -7.71
CA GLY A 89 10.28 -0.98 -8.06
C GLY A 89 10.90 -0.57 -9.40
N PRO A 90 10.25 0.37 -10.10
CA PRO A 90 10.68 0.84 -11.42
C PRO A 90 12.08 1.43 -11.43
N GLN A 91 12.48 2.11 -10.35
CA GLN A 91 13.79 2.76 -10.25
C GLN A 91 14.92 1.76 -10.40
N VAL A 92 14.87 0.65 -9.66
CA VAL A 92 15.89 -0.41 -9.73
C VAL A 92 15.93 -1.03 -11.11
N ALA A 93 14.76 -1.34 -11.68
CA ALA A 93 14.64 -1.98 -12.98
C ALA A 93 15.18 -1.10 -14.11
N ILE A 94 14.84 0.19 -14.14
CA ILE A 94 15.25 1.13 -15.19
C ILE A 94 16.77 1.29 -15.21
N PHE A 95 17.41 1.45 -14.05
CA PHE A 95 18.88 1.57 -13.97
C PHE A 95 19.62 0.26 -14.26
N LEU A 96 18.94 -0.88 -14.14
CA LEU A 96 19.48 -2.19 -14.49
C LEU A 96 19.09 -2.67 -15.90
N LYS A 97 18.27 -1.93 -16.66
CA LYS A 97 17.67 -2.38 -17.92
C LYS A 97 18.65 -3.10 -18.87
N SER A 98 19.76 -2.45 -19.21
CA SER A 98 20.74 -3.03 -20.14
C SER A 98 21.36 -4.33 -19.61
N PHE A 99 21.58 -4.41 -18.29
CA PHE A 99 22.11 -5.60 -17.63
C PHE A 99 21.06 -6.73 -17.61
N LEU A 100 19.81 -6.42 -17.27
CA LEU A 100 18.70 -7.38 -17.28
C LEU A 100 18.45 -7.92 -18.70
N LYS A 101 18.43 -7.03 -19.70
CA LYS A 101 18.29 -7.43 -21.12
C LYS A 101 19.37 -8.40 -21.55
N LYS A 102 20.64 -8.15 -21.18
CA LYS A 102 21.79 -8.94 -21.62
C LYS A 102 21.90 -10.28 -20.89
N HIS A 103 21.59 -10.33 -19.59
CA HIS A 103 21.93 -11.47 -18.74
C HIS A 103 20.73 -12.19 -18.10
N TYR A 104 19.57 -11.52 -18.01
CA TYR A 104 18.40 -12.00 -17.26
C TYR A 104 17.08 -11.95 -18.05
N LYS A 105 17.12 -11.91 -19.39
CA LYS A 105 15.90 -11.99 -20.20
C LYS A 105 15.11 -13.24 -19.81
N ASN A 106 13.84 -13.11 -19.49
CA ASN A 106 12.94 -14.15 -18.97
C ASN A 106 13.43 -14.83 -17.67
N LYS A 107 14.34 -14.18 -16.92
CA LYS A 107 14.91 -14.68 -15.66
C LYS A 107 14.71 -13.71 -14.50
N PHE A 108 13.77 -12.77 -14.60
CA PHE A 108 13.43 -11.91 -13.49
C PHE A 108 11.93 -11.67 -13.39
N ILE A 109 11.47 -11.47 -12.14
CA ILE A 109 10.18 -10.91 -11.81
C ILE A 109 10.36 -9.39 -11.71
N LEU A 110 9.44 -8.62 -12.32
CA LEU A 110 9.34 -7.17 -12.17
C LEU A 110 8.15 -6.85 -11.25
N ASP A 111 8.43 -6.39 -10.02
CA ASP A 111 7.41 -6.09 -9.02
C ASP A 111 7.18 -4.57 -8.93
N TYR A 112 5.93 -4.16 -9.15
CA TYR A 112 5.47 -2.77 -9.20
C TYR A 112 4.52 -2.46 -8.06
N ARG A 113 4.93 -1.57 -7.15
CA ARG A 113 4.18 -1.23 -5.94
C ARG A 113 3.64 0.18 -5.90
N ASP A 114 4.34 1.12 -6.52
CA ASP A 114 4.01 2.55 -6.53
C ASP A 114 4.40 3.21 -7.83
N LEU A 115 3.66 4.25 -8.21
CA LEU A 115 4.01 5.16 -9.30
C LEU A 115 5.35 5.86 -9.00
N SER A 116 6.23 5.91 -10.00
CA SER A 116 7.57 6.46 -9.83
C SER A 116 8.10 7.04 -11.15
N ILE A 117 9.40 6.90 -11.37
CA ILE A 117 10.10 7.48 -12.53
C ILE A 117 9.68 6.87 -13.88
N GLU A 118 9.06 5.68 -13.88
CA GLU A 118 8.58 5.00 -15.11
C GLU A 118 7.58 5.84 -15.88
N GLN A 119 6.85 6.73 -15.22
CA GLN A 119 5.91 7.65 -15.88
C GLN A 119 6.62 8.58 -16.89
N ASN A 120 7.92 8.88 -16.64
CA ASN A 120 8.78 9.65 -17.55
C ASN A 120 9.57 8.74 -18.51
N PHE A 121 9.57 7.42 -18.31
CA PHE A 121 10.34 6.44 -19.08
C PHE A 121 9.46 5.28 -19.58
N LYS A 122 8.23 5.59 -20.02
CA LYS A 122 7.23 4.58 -20.41
C LYS A 122 7.74 3.57 -21.42
N GLY A 123 8.48 3.99 -22.46
CA GLY A 123 9.07 3.08 -23.45
C GLY A 123 10.12 2.15 -22.85
N THR A 124 10.96 2.64 -21.95
CA THR A 124 11.94 1.83 -21.22
C THR A 124 11.26 0.83 -20.30
N TYR A 125 10.19 1.24 -19.61
CA TYR A 125 9.46 0.36 -18.71
C TYR A 125 8.68 -0.70 -19.48
N ARG A 126 8.11 -0.34 -20.64
CA ARG A 126 7.48 -1.28 -21.57
C ARG A 126 8.43 -2.41 -21.95
N GLU A 127 9.66 -2.07 -22.39
CA GLU A 127 10.68 -3.07 -22.74
C GLU A 127 11.05 -3.95 -21.54
N LEU A 128 11.13 -3.39 -20.33
CA LEU A 128 11.38 -4.17 -19.12
C LEU A 128 10.25 -5.17 -18.83
N MET A 129 8.99 -4.79 -19.03
CA MET A 129 7.86 -5.70 -18.89
C MET A 129 7.90 -6.83 -19.91
N GLU A 130 8.30 -6.55 -21.17
CA GLU A 130 8.49 -7.56 -22.24
C GLU A 130 9.67 -8.52 -21.96
N LEU A 131 10.68 -8.05 -21.24
CA LEU A 131 11.86 -8.85 -20.86
C LEU A 131 11.66 -9.67 -19.58
N ALA A 132 10.71 -9.30 -18.74
CA ALA A 132 10.43 -9.99 -17.49
C ALA A 132 9.73 -11.33 -17.74
N ALA A 133 10.05 -12.33 -16.92
CA ALA A 133 9.30 -13.59 -16.90
C ALA A 133 7.92 -13.46 -16.30
N LEU A 134 7.75 -12.49 -15.37
CA LEU A 134 6.52 -12.23 -14.66
C LEU A 134 6.48 -10.75 -14.24
N HIS A 135 5.34 -10.11 -14.41
CA HIS A 135 5.07 -8.76 -13.94
C HIS A 135 4.03 -8.79 -12.82
N ILE A 136 4.36 -8.21 -11.68
CA ILE A 136 3.52 -8.15 -10.49
C ILE A 136 3.10 -6.70 -10.24
N VAL A 137 1.85 -6.49 -9.82
CA VAL A 137 1.33 -5.19 -9.39
C VAL A 137 0.61 -5.32 -8.05
N SER A 138 0.67 -4.29 -7.20
CA SER A 138 0.02 -4.32 -5.89
C SER A 138 -1.45 -3.84 -5.90
N SER A 139 -1.90 -3.31 -7.02
CA SER A 139 -3.28 -2.84 -7.18
C SER A 139 -3.73 -3.00 -8.63
N PRO A 140 -4.99 -3.39 -8.88
CA PRO A 140 -5.53 -3.45 -10.24
C PRO A 140 -5.61 -2.07 -10.89
N GLY A 141 -5.64 -0.99 -10.10
CA GLY A 141 -5.60 0.38 -10.62
C GLY A 141 -4.32 0.69 -11.39
N PHE A 142 -3.18 0.10 -11.01
CA PHE A 142 -1.91 0.32 -11.72
C PHE A 142 -1.91 -0.24 -13.14
N ILE A 143 -2.66 -1.31 -13.42
CA ILE A 143 -2.73 -1.94 -14.74
C ILE A 143 -3.16 -0.90 -15.80
N LYS A 144 -4.08 0.01 -15.43
CA LYS A 144 -4.55 1.08 -16.33
C LYS A 144 -3.48 2.12 -16.70
N CYS A 145 -2.45 2.25 -15.86
CA CYS A 145 -1.36 3.24 -16.02
C CYS A 145 -0.13 2.66 -16.74
N LEU A 146 -0.07 1.34 -16.87
CA LEU A 146 1.07 0.62 -17.41
C LEU A 146 0.85 0.25 -18.88
N PRO A 147 1.93 0.06 -19.67
CA PRO A 147 1.85 -0.46 -21.02
C PRO A 147 1.17 -1.83 -21.05
N ASN A 148 0.23 -2.02 -21.97
CA ASN A 148 -0.46 -3.31 -22.14
C ASN A 148 0.39 -4.26 -23.01
N VAL A 149 1.39 -4.90 -22.40
CA VAL A 149 2.33 -5.80 -23.11
C VAL A 149 2.41 -7.20 -22.49
N CYS A 150 1.91 -7.38 -21.28
CA CYS A 150 1.84 -8.67 -20.59
C CYS A 150 0.71 -8.67 -19.55
N ASN A 151 0.26 -9.87 -19.21
CA ASN A 151 -0.69 -10.02 -18.10
C ASN A 151 0.04 -9.80 -16.78
N SER A 152 -0.40 -8.80 -16.01
CA SER A 152 0.08 -8.56 -14.66
C SER A 152 -0.65 -9.43 -13.65
N VAL A 153 0.07 -9.95 -12.68
CA VAL A 153 -0.47 -10.72 -11.55
C VAL A 153 -0.59 -9.80 -10.33
N LEU A 154 -1.70 -9.88 -9.62
CA LEU A 154 -1.93 -9.10 -8.42
C LEU A 154 -1.22 -9.70 -7.21
N SER A 155 -0.57 -8.86 -6.42
CA SER A 155 -0.01 -9.21 -5.12
C SER A 155 -0.31 -8.08 -4.15
N HIS A 156 -1.40 -8.19 -3.44
CA HIS A 156 -1.86 -7.19 -2.48
C HIS A 156 -0.85 -6.95 -1.34
N ASN A 157 -0.85 -5.73 -0.80
CA ASN A 157 0.07 -5.31 0.27
C ASN A 157 -0.50 -5.70 1.65
N LEU A 158 -0.71 -6.99 1.88
CA LEU A 158 -1.36 -7.52 3.09
C LEU A 158 -0.62 -8.73 3.67
N ASP A 159 -0.84 -9.00 4.95
CA ASP A 159 -0.36 -10.23 5.59
C ASP A 159 -1.34 -11.38 5.32
N ILE A 160 -0.83 -12.44 4.73
CA ILE A 160 -1.62 -13.60 4.34
C ILE A 160 -2.23 -14.37 5.53
N ASN A 161 -1.57 -14.32 6.69
CA ASN A 161 -2.08 -14.98 7.88
C ASN A 161 -3.26 -14.20 8.47
N ILE A 162 -3.16 -12.86 8.48
CA ILE A 162 -4.26 -11.97 8.87
C ILE A 162 -5.43 -12.15 7.89
N LEU A 163 -5.16 -12.23 6.59
CA LEU A 163 -6.19 -12.46 5.58
C LEU A 163 -6.95 -13.78 5.83
N LYS A 164 -6.22 -14.89 6.06
CA LYS A 164 -6.84 -16.21 6.35
C LYS A 164 -7.66 -16.19 7.64
N GLN A 165 -7.15 -15.54 8.69
CA GLN A 165 -7.88 -15.38 9.94
C GLN A 165 -9.17 -14.59 9.72
N ALA A 166 -9.10 -13.45 8.99
CA ALA A 166 -10.25 -12.60 8.72
C ALA A 166 -11.34 -13.28 7.86
N ILE A 167 -10.96 -14.19 6.94
CA ILE A 167 -11.91 -15.01 6.16
C ILE A 167 -12.66 -16.01 7.06
N ASN A 168 -11.94 -16.64 7.98
CA ASN A 168 -12.48 -17.71 8.83
C ASN A 168 -13.16 -17.18 10.10
N ASP A 169 -12.98 -15.91 10.41
CA ASP A 169 -13.59 -15.28 11.57
C ASP A 169 -15.07 -15.02 11.31
N ASN A 170 -15.92 -15.71 12.10
CA ASN A 170 -17.37 -15.60 12.05
C ASN A 170 -17.95 -14.81 13.23
N ASP A 171 -17.09 -14.18 14.04
CA ASP A 171 -17.55 -13.38 15.17
C ASP A 171 -18.28 -12.13 14.70
N LEU A 172 -19.56 -12.03 15.05
CA LEU A 172 -20.43 -10.88 14.84
C LEU A 172 -20.69 -10.06 16.13
N SER A 173 -19.88 -10.25 17.16
CA SER A 173 -20.06 -9.55 18.44
C SER A 173 -19.70 -8.07 18.36
N TYR A 174 -18.98 -7.62 17.30
CA TYR A 174 -18.63 -6.20 17.12
C TYR A 174 -19.90 -5.34 16.90
N THR A 175 -19.84 -4.12 17.37
CA THR A 175 -20.91 -3.12 17.19
C THR A 175 -20.40 -1.94 16.36
N ILE A 176 -21.28 -1.40 15.53
CA ILE A 176 -21.09 -0.12 14.86
C ILE A 176 -21.96 0.91 15.62
N ASN A 177 -21.30 1.86 16.29
CA ASN A 177 -22.02 2.88 17.03
C ASN A 177 -22.58 3.94 16.05
N ASN A 178 -23.86 4.26 16.17
CA ASN A 178 -24.54 5.27 15.36
C ASN A 178 -24.86 6.56 16.13
N LYS A 179 -24.40 6.68 17.39
CA LYS A 179 -24.60 7.88 18.22
C LYS A 179 -23.30 8.64 18.45
N ASP A 180 -22.22 7.96 18.82
CA ASP A 180 -20.90 8.57 19.03
C ASP A 180 -19.99 8.14 17.87
N ILE A 181 -20.19 8.77 16.71
CA ILE A 181 -19.57 8.35 15.44
C ILE A 181 -18.13 8.83 15.38
N ASN A 182 -17.17 7.94 15.61
CA ASN A 182 -15.75 8.26 15.52
C ASN A 182 -15.22 7.99 14.09
N VAL A 183 -14.91 9.05 13.35
CA VAL A 183 -14.27 9.01 12.04
C VAL A 183 -12.77 9.13 12.21
N LEU A 184 -12.03 8.04 11.91
CA LEU A 184 -10.60 7.90 12.19
C LEU A 184 -9.74 8.08 10.94
N THR A 185 -8.77 9.00 11.03
CA THR A 185 -7.61 9.10 10.14
C THR A 185 -6.38 8.59 10.85
N ILE A 186 -5.82 7.42 10.46
CA ILE A 186 -4.67 6.80 11.14
C ILE A 186 -3.44 6.70 10.23
N GLY A 187 -2.23 6.82 10.81
CA GLY A 187 -0.95 6.67 10.13
C GLY A 187 -0.35 7.96 9.60
N GLY A 188 0.06 8.01 8.34
CA GLY A 188 0.62 9.22 7.72
C GLY A 188 -0.44 10.27 7.45
N ILE A 189 -0.43 11.40 8.18
CA ILE A 189 -1.38 12.50 8.02
C ILE A 189 -0.84 13.45 6.95
N ARG A 190 -1.43 13.38 5.77
CA ARG A 190 -1.07 14.13 4.56
C ARG A 190 -2.35 14.61 3.88
N ASP A 191 -2.19 15.34 2.77
CA ASP A 191 -3.33 15.79 1.95
C ASP A 191 -4.27 16.71 2.74
N TYR A 192 -3.72 17.89 3.07
CA TYR A 192 -4.35 18.91 3.91
C TYR A 192 -5.80 19.21 3.51
N GLU A 193 -6.05 19.50 2.23
CA GLU A 193 -7.36 19.97 1.75
C GLU A 193 -8.48 18.95 2.03
N GLN A 194 -8.22 17.64 1.80
CA GLN A 194 -9.23 16.60 2.04
C GLN A 194 -9.49 16.38 3.51
N ASN A 195 -8.46 16.44 4.35
CA ASN A 195 -8.63 16.30 5.79
C ASN A 195 -9.27 17.55 6.41
N ALA A 196 -8.96 18.75 5.92
CA ALA A 196 -9.63 19.99 6.31
C ALA A 196 -11.12 19.94 5.95
N ALA A 197 -11.47 19.46 4.75
CA ALA A 197 -12.86 19.30 4.33
C ALA A 197 -13.64 18.30 5.23
N ILE A 198 -13.00 17.23 5.70
CA ILE A 198 -13.59 16.31 6.70
C ILE A 198 -13.81 17.02 8.04
N ILE A 199 -12.84 17.83 8.50
CA ILE A 199 -12.96 18.64 9.73
C ILE A 199 -14.11 19.63 9.59
N GLU A 200 -14.22 20.36 8.48
CA GLU A 200 -15.30 21.33 8.24
C GLU A 200 -16.68 20.66 8.23
N ALA A 201 -16.80 19.49 7.60
CA ALA A 201 -18.08 18.80 7.45
C ALA A 201 -18.59 18.17 8.76
N LEU A 202 -17.67 17.68 9.60
CA LEU A 202 -18.01 16.91 10.81
C LEU A 202 -17.67 17.65 12.11
N GLY A 203 -16.86 18.69 12.02
CA GLY A 203 -16.47 19.50 13.18
C GLY A 203 -17.66 20.24 13.76
N ASN A 204 -17.75 20.26 15.11
CA ASN A 204 -18.87 20.83 15.88
C ASN A 204 -20.23 20.15 15.63
N GLN A 205 -20.27 18.95 15.06
CA GLN A 205 -21.45 18.10 15.03
C GLN A 205 -21.44 17.23 16.28
N ASP A 206 -22.48 17.35 17.15
CA ASP A 206 -22.51 16.75 18.50
C ASP A 206 -22.36 15.21 18.49
N ASP A 207 -22.83 14.53 17.43
CA ASP A 207 -22.80 13.08 17.31
C ASP A 207 -21.46 12.55 16.75
N PHE A 208 -20.50 13.44 16.45
CA PHE A 208 -19.25 13.06 15.78
C PHE A 208 -18.01 13.32 16.63
N LEU A 209 -17.03 12.43 16.48
CA LEU A 209 -15.64 12.61 16.88
C LEU A 209 -14.76 12.44 15.63
N VAL A 210 -13.91 13.41 15.33
CA VAL A 210 -12.95 13.33 14.21
C VAL A 210 -11.56 13.11 14.79
N SER A 211 -11.04 11.91 14.60
CA SER A 211 -9.78 11.47 15.22
C SER A 211 -8.65 11.41 14.21
N PHE A 212 -7.55 12.11 14.48
CA PHE A 212 -6.30 12.04 13.74
C PHE A 212 -5.22 11.39 14.62
N VAL A 213 -4.80 10.16 14.27
CA VAL A 213 -3.82 9.40 15.02
C VAL A 213 -2.63 9.06 14.13
N GLY A 214 -1.47 9.63 14.45
CA GLY A 214 -0.26 9.48 13.67
C GLY A 214 0.48 10.78 13.46
N ARG A 215 1.50 10.72 12.59
CA ARG A 215 2.32 11.89 12.22
C ARG A 215 2.32 12.09 10.71
N GLY A 216 2.53 13.31 10.28
CA GLY A 216 2.63 13.61 8.86
C GLY A 216 2.94 15.08 8.64
N ILE A 217 3.24 15.43 7.39
CA ILE A 217 3.65 16.80 7.05
C ILE A 217 2.54 17.82 7.29
N ASP A 218 1.27 17.39 7.17
CA ASP A 218 0.10 18.25 7.32
C ASP A 218 -0.55 18.19 8.71
N ALA A 219 -0.10 17.29 9.61
CA ALA A 219 -0.71 17.15 10.93
C ALA A 219 -0.67 18.45 11.76
N PRO A 220 0.47 19.19 11.87
CA PRO A 220 0.50 20.44 12.63
C PRO A 220 -0.42 21.52 12.06
N ARG A 221 -0.46 21.63 10.73
CA ARG A 221 -1.30 22.62 10.02
C ARG A 221 -2.79 22.32 10.19
N LEU A 222 -3.18 21.04 10.17
CA LEU A 222 -4.56 20.61 10.41
C LEU A 222 -4.98 20.83 11.88
N GLU A 223 -4.06 20.59 12.82
CA GLU A 223 -4.31 20.86 14.24
C GLU A 223 -4.52 22.36 14.50
N GLU A 224 -3.70 23.22 13.88
CA GLU A 224 -3.88 24.66 13.92
C GLU A 224 -5.22 25.10 13.28
N PHE A 225 -5.55 24.53 12.13
CA PHE A 225 -6.84 24.77 11.47
C PHE A 225 -8.02 24.41 12.37
N ALA A 226 -7.99 23.26 13.04
CA ALA A 226 -9.03 22.83 13.93
C ALA A 226 -9.18 23.76 15.15
N LYS A 227 -8.06 24.22 15.73
CA LYS A 227 -8.06 25.18 16.83
C LYS A 227 -8.63 26.54 16.42
N ASN A 228 -8.22 27.07 15.27
CA ASN A 228 -8.68 28.38 14.78
C ASN A 228 -10.18 28.37 14.43
N GLY A 229 -10.71 27.23 13.95
CA GLY A 229 -12.13 27.02 13.68
C GLY A 229 -12.97 26.65 14.90
N ASN A 230 -12.35 26.54 16.09
CA ASN A 230 -13.03 26.11 17.34
C ASN A 230 -13.75 24.76 17.20
N TYR A 231 -13.20 23.82 16.43
CA TYR A 231 -13.77 22.47 16.25
C TYR A 231 -13.49 21.61 17.49
N ARG A 232 -14.44 21.52 18.42
CA ARG A 232 -14.26 20.91 19.75
C ARG A 232 -14.21 19.39 19.73
N ASN A 233 -14.79 18.75 18.73
CA ASN A 233 -14.86 17.31 18.53
C ASN A 233 -13.77 16.78 17.60
N VAL A 234 -12.69 17.55 17.35
CA VAL A 234 -11.54 17.14 16.53
C VAL A 234 -10.32 16.93 17.42
N ILE A 235 -9.74 15.74 17.39
CA ILE A 235 -8.60 15.38 18.24
C ILE A 235 -7.40 14.93 17.41
N PHE A 236 -6.19 15.32 17.86
CA PHE A 236 -4.91 14.90 17.31
C PHE A 236 -4.10 14.19 18.40
N SER A 237 -3.85 12.87 18.26
CA SER A 237 -3.15 12.07 19.28
C SER A 237 -1.67 11.87 18.97
N GLY A 238 -1.16 12.34 17.82
CA GLY A 238 0.23 12.23 17.48
C GLY A 238 0.69 10.78 17.20
N TYR A 239 1.96 10.48 17.54
CA TYR A 239 2.56 9.16 17.28
C TYR A 239 1.89 8.05 18.08
N TYR A 240 1.83 6.87 17.52
CA TYR A 240 1.41 5.63 18.17
C TYR A 240 2.35 4.48 17.83
N ASP A 241 2.46 3.50 18.70
CA ASP A 241 3.19 2.27 18.42
C ASP A 241 2.36 1.33 17.55
N LYS A 242 3.01 0.64 16.62
CA LYS A 242 2.33 -0.28 15.70
C LYS A 242 1.51 -1.38 16.42
N LYS A 243 1.95 -1.80 17.60
CA LYS A 243 1.22 -2.76 18.44
C LYS A 243 -0.15 -2.26 18.91
N ASP A 244 -0.34 -0.94 19.01
CA ASP A 244 -1.56 -0.30 19.49
C ASP A 244 -2.56 0.00 18.34
N GLU A 245 -2.13 -0.19 17.08
CA GLU A 245 -2.93 0.15 15.90
C GLU A 245 -4.31 -0.53 15.89
N SER A 246 -4.36 -1.83 16.23
CA SER A 246 -5.61 -2.59 16.27
C SER A 246 -6.58 -2.03 17.32
N SER A 247 -6.08 -1.71 18.52
CA SER A 247 -6.88 -1.12 19.60
C SER A 247 -7.44 0.25 19.20
N ILE A 248 -6.63 1.08 18.53
CA ILE A 248 -7.03 2.41 18.05
C ILE A 248 -8.14 2.27 17.00
N ILE A 249 -7.94 1.40 16.01
CA ILE A 249 -8.92 1.20 14.92
C ILE A 249 -10.22 0.62 15.49
N ASN A 250 -10.17 -0.31 16.44
CA ASN A 250 -11.36 -0.91 17.03
C ASN A 250 -12.26 0.11 17.75
N LYS A 251 -11.69 1.20 18.26
CA LYS A 251 -12.45 2.31 18.89
C LYS A 251 -13.11 3.25 17.88
N SER A 252 -12.80 3.13 16.59
CA SER A 252 -13.46 3.96 15.56
C SER A 252 -14.75 3.34 15.08
N THR A 253 -15.63 4.19 14.56
CA THR A 253 -16.85 3.77 13.84
C THR A 253 -16.56 3.61 12.36
N MET A 254 -15.87 4.57 11.75
CA MET A 254 -15.53 4.57 10.33
C MET A 254 -14.08 5.00 10.11
N MET A 255 -13.49 4.55 8.99
CA MET A 255 -12.15 4.95 8.57
C MET A 255 -12.20 6.02 7.49
N ASN A 256 -11.47 7.12 7.69
CA ASN A 256 -11.28 8.14 6.65
C ASN A 256 -10.16 7.74 5.68
N ILE A 257 -10.56 7.54 4.41
CA ILE A 257 -9.70 7.24 3.26
C ILE A 257 -10.03 8.20 2.11
N PHE A 258 -10.55 9.37 2.43
CA PHE A 258 -10.84 10.41 1.46
C PHE A 258 -9.55 11.13 1.06
N TYR A 259 -9.03 10.77 -0.11
CA TYR A 259 -7.78 11.29 -0.68
C TYR A 259 -8.04 12.22 -1.87
N PRO A 260 -7.10 13.13 -2.17
CA PRO A 260 -7.22 13.97 -3.37
C PRO A 260 -7.15 13.13 -4.64
N ARG A 261 -7.81 13.60 -5.68
CA ARG A 261 -7.74 13.02 -7.01
C ARG A 261 -6.34 13.25 -7.60
N LYS A 262 -5.51 12.24 -7.51
CA LYS A 262 -4.16 12.15 -8.08
C LYS A 262 -3.94 10.76 -8.61
N LEU A 263 -3.22 10.60 -9.71
CA LEU A 263 -2.98 9.29 -10.31
C LEU A 263 -2.50 8.24 -9.29
N SER A 264 -1.62 8.63 -8.36
CA SER A 264 -1.14 7.75 -7.29
C SER A 264 -2.23 7.29 -6.31
N HIS A 265 -3.18 8.18 -5.96
CA HIS A 265 -4.29 7.84 -5.07
C HIS A 265 -5.43 7.16 -5.82
N ASP A 266 -5.66 7.53 -7.07
CA ASP A 266 -6.72 6.96 -7.90
C ASP A 266 -6.46 5.46 -8.19
N THR A 267 -5.20 5.04 -8.17
CA THR A 267 -4.78 3.70 -8.61
C THR A 267 -4.27 2.78 -7.51
N ALA A 268 -3.87 3.32 -6.34
CA ALA A 268 -3.32 2.53 -5.24
C ALA A 268 -4.40 2.04 -4.26
N LEU A 269 -4.12 0.92 -3.59
CA LEU A 269 -4.82 0.47 -2.39
C LEU A 269 -3.97 0.79 -1.16
N SER A 270 -4.48 1.64 -0.26
CA SER A 270 -3.76 2.09 0.92
C SER A 270 -3.81 1.08 2.07
N ASN A 271 -2.86 1.19 3.01
CA ASN A 271 -2.92 0.38 4.24
C ASN A 271 -4.20 0.64 5.04
N ARG A 272 -4.73 1.87 5.03
CA ARG A 272 -6.02 2.18 5.69
C ARG A 272 -7.17 1.39 5.08
N PHE A 273 -7.17 1.21 3.75
CA PHE A 273 -8.17 0.41 3.05
C PHE A 273 -8.16 -1.04 3.53
N TYR A 274 -6.99 -1.68 3.59
CA TYR A 274 -6.87 -3.04 4.11
C TYR A 274 -7.24 -3.13 5.59
N ASN A 275 -6.80 -2.18 6.40
CA ASN A 275 -7.14 -2.11 7.82
C ASN A 275 -8.66 -1.99 8.04
N SER A 276 -9.36 -1.15 7.25
CA SER A 276 -10.84 -1.06 7.32
C SER A 276 -11.50 -2.41 7.14
N ILE A 277 -11.05 -3.17 6.14
CA ILE A 277 -11.61 -4.49 5.85
C ILE A 277 -11.27 -5.50 6.97
N PHE A 278 -10.02 -5.51 7.44
CA PHE A 278 -9.61 -6.45 8.50
C PHE A 278 -10.29 -6.18 9.84
N PHE A 279 -10.47 -4.90 10.19
CA PHE A 279 -11.07 -4.50 11.46
C PHE A 279 -12.58 -4.21 11.37
N ARG A 280 -13.25 -4.61 10.29
CA ARG A 280 -14.69 -4.45 10.10
C ARG A 280 -15.17 -3.01 10.28
N LYS A 281 -14.42 -2.05 9.72
CA LYS A 281 -14.77 -0.63 9.80
C LYS A 281 -15.28 -0.14 8.45
N PRO A 282 -16.51 0.31 8.36
CA PRO A 282 -16.97 1.04 7.18
C PRO A 282 -16.02 2.18 6.85
N MET A 283 -15.89 2.51 5.57
CA MET A 283 -14.91 3.49 5.13
C MET A 283 -15.53 4.64 4.34
N ILE A 284 -14.89 5.80 4.42
CA ILE A 284 -15.16 6.96 3.58
C ILE A 284 -14.03 7.04 2.57
N THR A 285 -14.32 6.83 1.30
CA THR A 285 -13.32 6.80 0.22
C THR A 285 -13.63 7.82 -0.86
N THR A 286 -12.64 8.20 -1.66
CA THR A 286 -12.84 9.08 -2.81
C THR A 286 -13.51 8.31 -3.96
N ALA A 287 -14.62 8.81 -4.47
CA ALA A 287 -15.31 8.26 -5.63
C ALA A 287 -14.38 8.22 -6.88
N ASP A 288 -14.69 7.33 -7.82
CA ASP A 288 -13.95 7.13 -9.08
C ASP A 288 -12.47 6.77 -8.92
N THR A 289 -12.06 6.34 -7.72
CA THR A 289 -10.76 5.73 -7.45
C THR A 289 -10.90 4.21 -7.35
N ILE A 290 -9.78 3.49 -7.35
CA ILE A 290 -9.82 2.03 -7.15
C ILE A 290 -10.41 1.68 -5.76
N GLN A 291 -10.08 2.45 -4.72
CA GLN A 291 -10.63 2.25 -3.39
C GLN A 291 -12.13 2.57 -3.35
N GLY A 292 -12.55 3.69 -3.96
CA GLY A 292 -13.96 4.06 -4.10
C GLY A 292 -14.78 3.01 -4.86
N LYS A 293 -14.19 2.42 -5.91
CA LYS A 293 -14.83 1.32 -6.65
C LYS A 293 -15.07 0.10 -5.74
N TYR A 294 -14.06 -0.36 -5.01
CA TYR A 294 -14.23 -1.48 -4.06
C TYR A 294 -15.23 -1.15 -2.96
N THR A 295 -15.17 0.07 -2.39
CA THR A 295 -16.13 0.50 -1.36
C THR A 295 -17.57 0.41 -1.85
N LYS A 296 -17.82 0.86 -3.08
CA LYS A 296 -19.16 0.83 -3.71
C LYS A 296 -19.58 -0.58 -4.09
N ASP A 297 -18.72 -1.32 -4.81
CA ASP A 297 -19.06 -2.63 -5.38
C ASP A 297 -19.34 -3.68 -4.29
N TYR A 298 -18.64 -3.57 -3.14
CA TYR A 298 -18.81 -4.46 -1.98
C TYR A 298 -19.59 -3.81 -0.82
N LYS A 299 -20.22 -2.64 -1.02
CA LYS A 299 -21.02 -1.93 -0.01
C LYS A 299 -20.30 -1.76 1.35
N LEU A 300 -19.01 -1.42 1.34
CA LEU A 300 -18.17 -1.35 2.54
C LEU A 300 -18.07 0.06 3.13
N GLY A 301 -18.97 0.97 2.78
CA GLY A 301 -18.99 2.34 3.25
C GLY A 301 -19.43 3.34 2.17
N LEU A 302 -18.95 4.55 2.27
CA LEU A 302 -19.31 5.67 1.41
C LEU A 302 -18.17 6.01 0.43
N ALA A 303 -18.49 6.06 -0.86
CA ALA A 303 -17.59 6.57 -1.90
C ALA A 303 -18.08 7.98 -2.30
N ILE A 304 -17.35 9.02 -1.88
CA ILE A 304 -17.77 10.42 -2.00
C ILE A 304 -16.89 11.21 -2.98
N SER A 305 -17.47 12.18 -3.69
CA SER A 305 -16.72 13.10 -4.55
C SER A 305 -16.35 14.40 -3.83
N ASN A 306 -17.12 14.78 -2.81
CA ASN A 306 -16.91 15.93 -1.93
C ASN A 306 -17.57 15.67 -0.57
N THR A 307 -17.44 16.59 0.35
CA THR A 307 -17.95 16.48 1.73
C THR A 307 -19.30 17.16 1.96
N THR A 308 -20.01 17.56 0.91
CA THR A 308 -21.36 18.13 1.02
C THR A 308 -22.30 17.10 1.64
N ASN A 309 -23.06 17.51 2.65
CA ASN A 309 -24.00 16.67 3.43
C ASN A 309 -23.32 15.39 4.00
N LEU A 310 -22.00 15.43 4.29
CA LEU A 310 -21.28 14.23 4.73
C LEU A 310 -21.84 13.70 6.07
N ALA A 311 -22.19 14.56 7.00
CA ALA A 311 -22.72 14.16 8.30
C ALA A 311 -24.05 13.40 8.14
N GLU A 312 -24.95 13.92 7.32
CA GLU A 312 -26.25 13.30 7.00
C GLU A 312 -26.04 11.95 6.29
N ASN A 313 -25.18 11.90 5.27
CA ASN A 313 -24.88 10.69 4.51
C ASN A 313 -24.29 9.59 5.42
N ILE A 314 -23.43 9.93 6.37
CA ILE A 314 -22.89 8.98 7.34
C ILE A 314 -24.01 8.46 8.26
N LYS A 315 -24.85 9.34 8.79
CA LYS A 315 -25.98 8.95 9.65
C LYS A 315 -26.96 8.04 8.91
N GLU A 316 -27.33 8.37 7.68
CA GLU A 316 -28.19 7.52 6.84
C GLU A 316 -27.58 6.14 6.60
N TYR A 317 -26.29 6.09 6.24
CA TYR A 317 -25.58 4.84 6.05
C TYR A 317 -25.57 3.99 7.33
N LEU A 318 -25.27 4.58 8.49
CA LEU A 318 -25.19 3.86 9.76
C LEU A 318 -26.57 3.44 10.29
N ASN A 319 -27.62 4.22 10.03
CA ASN A 319 -28.99 3.87 10.40
C ASN A 319 -29.55 2.72 9.55
N SER A 320 -29.10 2.61 8.29
CA SER A 320 -29.46 1.52 7.38
C SER A 320 -28.43 0.37 7.38
N PHE A 321 -27.46 0.39 8.31
CA PHE A 321 -26.36 -0.58 8.32
C PHE A 321 -26.84 -1.99 8.67
N ASP A 322 -26.77 -2.88 7.69
CA ASP A 322 -26.99 -4.30 7.85
C ASP A 322 -25.64 -5.00 8.07
N LYS A 323 -25.44 -5.51 9.30
CA LYS A 323 -24.20 -6.17 9.71
C LYS A 323 -23.94 -7.45 8.96
N GLU A 324 -24.98 -8.21 8.69
CA GLU A 324 -24.88 -9.53 8.01
C GLU A 324 -24.51 -9.30 6.55
N GLU A 325 -25.19 -8.40 5.86
CA GLU A 325 -24.85 -7.99 4.49
C GLU A 325 -23.42 -7.45 4.38
N TYR A 326 -23.03 -6.59 5.33
CA TYR A 326 -21.66 -6.03 5.36
C TYR A 326 -20.61 -7.13 5.51
N GLU A 327 -20.81 -8.09 6.43
CA GLU A 327 -19.89 -9.22 6.64
C GLU A 327 -19.83 -10.15 5.43
N GLU A 328 -20.94 -10.45 4.78
CA GLU A 328 -20.97 -11.25 3.56
C GLU A 328 -20.14 -10.58 2.45
N ASN A 329 -20.37 -9.31 2.20
CA ASN A 329 -19.65 -8.54 1.20
C ASN A 329 -18.15 -8.38 1.54
N ARG A 330 -17.82 -8.14 2.82
CA ARG A 330 -16.44 -8.08 3.30
C ARG A 330 -15.72 -9.40 3.07
N LYS A 331 -16.34 -10.52 3.44
CA LYS A 331 -15.78 -11.87 3.24
C LYS A 331 -15.63 -12.21 1.76
N LYS A 332 -16.55 -11.77 0.91
CA LYS A 332 -16.42 -11.93 -0.54
C LYS A 332 -15.15 -11.24 -1.04
N LEU A 333 -14.92 -9.98 -0.67
CA LEU A 333 -13.72 -9.24 -1.05
C LEU A 333 -12.43 -9.90 -0.50
N LEU A 334 -12.44 -10.37 0.75
CA LEU A 334 -11.29 -11.08 1.33
C LEU A 334 -10.97 -12.39 0.59
N LYS A 335 -11.99 -13.14 0.14
CA LYS A 335 -11.83 -14.35 -0.68
C LYS A 335 -11.25 -14.02 -2.06
N ASP A 336 -11.65 -12.89 -2.67
CA ASP A 336 -11.08 -12.43 -3.93
C ASP A 336 -9.59 -12.10 -3.76
N PHE A 337 -9.21 -11.38 -2.69
CA PHE A 337 -7.79 -11.14 -2.37
C PHE A 337 -7.01 -12.43 -2.09
N TYR A 338 -7.65 -13.41 -1.49
CA TYR A 338 -7.02 -14.72 -1.27
C TYR A 338 -6.81 -15.47 -2.59
N SER A 339 -7.75 -15.39 -3.51
CA SER A 339 -7.63 -15.96 -4.85
C SER A 339 -6.49 -15.31 -5.64
N ASP A 340 -6.36 -13.98 -5.57
CA ASP A 340 -5.23 -13.25 -6.15
C ASP A 340 -3.89 -13.71 -5.53
N TYR A 341 -3.84 -13.89 -4.21
CA TYR A 341 -2.65 -14.41 -3.53
C TYR A 341 -2.32 -15.83 -4.00
N LYS A 342 -3.29 -16.72 -4.16
CA LYS A 342 -3.04 -18.09 -4.63
C LYS A 342 -2.49 -18.12 -6.04
N LEU A 343 -3.01 -17.29 -6.93
CA LEU A 343 -2.49 -17.13 -8.29
C LEU A 343 -1.06 -16.58 -8.26
N PHE A 344 -0.80 -15.57 -7.43
CA PHE A 344 0.54 -15.00 -7.24
C PHE A 344 1.52 -16.06 -6.73
N GLU A 345 1.18 -16.82 -5.67
CA GLU A 345 2.00 -17.91 -5.12
C GLU A 345 2.34 -18.95 -6.20
N GLU A 346 1.32 -19.40 -6.97
CA GLU A 346 1.50 -20.33 -8.09
C GLU A 346 2.49 -19.81 -9.14
N LYS A 347 2.33 -18.55 -9.57
CA LYS A 347 3.18 -17.93 -10.60
C LYS A 347 4.61 -17.73 -10.13
N VAL A 348 4.82 -17.33 -8.86
CA VAL A 348 6.15 -17.21 -8.26
C VAL A 348 6.82 -18.57 -8.18
N LEU A 349 6.12 -19.63 -7.74
CA LEU A 349 6.67 -20.98 -7.70
C LEU A 349 6.96 -21.55 -9.09
N ALA A 350 6.10 -21.31 -10.07
CA ALA A 350 6.35 -21.69 -11.46
C ALA A 350 7.58 -20.97 -12.04
N PHE A 351 7.75 -19.68 -11.72
CA PHE A 351 8.98 -18.95 -12.06
C PHE A 351 10.21 -19.59 -11.42
N CYS A 352 10.14 -20.00 -10.17
CA CYS A 352 11.25 -20.65 -9.48
C CYS A 352 11.63 -22.00 -10.10
N LYS A 353 10.67 -22.80 -10.56
CA LYS A 353 10.91 -24.15 -11.09
C LYS A 353 11.43 -24.20 -12.54
N ARG A 354 11.18 -23.19 -13.36
CA ARG A 354 11.67 -23.07 -14.74
C ARG A 354 13.14 -22.65 -14.78
#